data_f6e6625a477f20e2a2a0c186cd111780
#
_entry.id   f6e6625a477f20e2a2a0c186cd111780
#
_cell.length_a   1.000
_cell.length_b   1.000
_cell.length_c   1.000
_cell.angle_alpha   90.00
_cell.angle_beta   90.00
_cell.angle_gamma   90.00
#
_symmetry.space_group_name_H-M   'P 1'
#
loop_
_entity.id
_entity.type
_entity.pdbx_description
1 polymer ?
#
loop_
_entity_poly.entity_id
_entity_poly.type
_entity_poly.pdbx_seq_one_letter_code
_entity_poly.pdbx_strand_id
1 'polypeptide(L)'
;VKFGVSLGRIDDVDLAVQAESFGYDFCWVWDSPLLRSNLWVVMALVAERTERIRVGSGVAIPGLRVAPTTANAIATINRLAPGRTFLGVGTGNTAMRSMGQLPMRVADYAEHLRVIRALLNGETVEYTANGRTHPVGFQNRELNYVDIEHPIPIHVGGFGPKSQALAGELGDGLITGIPRGGSIPDALTNVQRGADAANRSLDNFETTALVNMLLLDSGETLTSSRVLEEVGSSVMVNVHYLYDRFLEVGAEPAGFVESIWEEYVAFRRERDANRSVSDVHSSHYGHLDPEEARFVTPELIRECAIVGQPGDIIEQLTELEKQGLDGINFIPPVDQQYEIYSRFASEVIEQM
;
A
#
# COMPACT_ATOMS: atom_id res chain seq x y z
N VAL A 1 17.08 -2.85 4.73
CA VAL A 1 15.62 -2.70 4.43
C VAL A 1 14.86 -2.38 5.72
N LYS A 2 13.91 -1.42 5.67
CA LYS A 2 12.97 -1.12 6.74
C LYS A 2 11.77 -2.06 6.67
N PHE A 3 11.17 -2.34 7.82
CA PHE A 3 10.05 -3.28 7.92
C PHE A 3 8.79 -2.59 8.43
N GLY A 4 7.67 -2.86 7.78
CA GLY A 4 6.38 -2.31 8.16
C GLY A 4 5.32 -3.36 8.47
N VAL A 5 4.36 -2.96 9.30
CA VAL A 5 3.14 -3.72 9.58
C VAL A 5 1.92 -3.02 8.98
N SER A 6 0.86 -3.77 8.71
CA SER A 6 -0.39 -3.25 8.16
C SER A 6 -1.55 -3.44 9.10
N LEU A 7 -2.38 -2.40 9.26
CA LEU A 7 -3.57 -2.40 10.10
C LEU A 7 -4.83 -2.02 9.32
N GLY A 8 -5.90 -2.75 9.56
CA GLY A 8 -7.20 -2.49 8.93
C GLY A 8 -8.38 -2.45 9.90
N ARG A 9 -8.18 -2.83 11.16
CA ARG A 9 -9.21 -2.84 12.20
C ARG A 9 -8.80 -1.94 13.37
N ILE A 10 -9.77 -1.31 14.00
CA ILE A 10 -9.55 -0.49 15.19
C ILE A 10 -9.07 -1.34 16.38
N ASP A 11 -9.49 -2.61 16.44
CA ASP A 11 -9.09 -3.54 17.50
C ASP A 11 -7.63 -4.01 17.37
N ASP A 12 -6.98 -3.79 16.20
CA ASP A 12 -5.60 -4.20 15.95
C ASP A 12 -4.56 -3.14 16.36
N VAL A 13 -4.97 -2.05 17.01
CA VAL A 13 -4.03 -0.97 17.40
C VAL A 13 -2.92 -1.48 18.31
N ASP A 14 -3.20 -2.44 19.18
CA ASP A 14 -2.20 -3.05 20.06
C ASP A 14 -1.12 -3.83 19.26
N LEU A 15 -1.43 -4.28 18.04
CA LEU A 15 -0.44 -4.86 17.14
C LEU A 15 0.64 -3.85 16.74
N ALA A 16 0.29 -2.57 16.53
CA ALA A 16 1.28 -1.53 16.24
C ALA A 16 2.22 -1.29 17.42
N VAL A 17 1.71 -1.33 18.66
CA VAL A 17 2.51 -1.21 19.90
C VAL A 17 3.49 -2.40 20.00
N GLN A 18 3.03 -3.59 19.70
CA GLN A 18 3.87 -4.79 19.71
C GLN A 18 4.90 -4.79 18.58
N ALA A 19 4.49 -4.39 17.36
CA ALA A 19 5.40 -4.24 16.23
C ALA A 19 6.54 -3.26 16.53
N GLU A 20 6.25 -2.16 17.22
CA GLU A 20 7.28 -1.24 17.70
C GLU A 20 8.28 -1.94 18.64
N SER A 21 7.82 -2.84 19.52
CA SER A 21 8.69 -3.62 20.41
C SER A 21 9.48 -4.70 19.67
N PHE A 22 8.97 -5.19 18.56
CA PHE A 22 9.62 -6.19 17.68
C PHE A 22 10.63 -5.58 16.71
N GLY A 23 10.79 -4.25 16.68
CA GLY A 23 11.76 -3.60 15.81
C GLY A 23 11.23 -3.21 14.44
N TYR A 24 9.92 -3.22 14.21
CA TYR A 24 9.35 -2.67 12.98
C TYR A 24 9.49 -1.15 12.94
N ASP A 25 9.75 -0.61 11.74
CA ASP A 25 10.05 0.80 11.52
C ASP A 25 8.79 1.65 11.27
N PHE A 26 7.76 1.06 10.64
CA PHE A 26 6.57 1.80 10.26
C PHE A 26 5.29 0.95 10.27
N CYS A 27 4.16 1.64 10.39
CA CYS A 27 2.83 1.07 10.33
C CYS A 27 2.03 1.74 9.22
N TRP A 28 1.46 0.94 8.29
CA TRP A 28 0.48 1.38 7.32
C TRP A 28 -0.93 1.11 7.81
N VAL A 29 -1.79 2.12 7.73
CA VAL A 29 -3.23 1.96 7.96
C VAL A 29 -3.97 2.06 6.63
N TRP A 30 -4.87 1.12 6.39
CA TRP A 30 -5.58 1.01 5.12
C TRP A 30 -6.79 1.95 5.03
N ASP A 31 -7.09 2.41 3.81
CA ASP A 31 -8.27 3.22 3.49
C ASP A 31 -9.20 2.46 2.53
N SER A 32 -9.96 1.53 3.07
CA SER A 32 -10.94 0.74 2.33
C SER A 32 -12.30 0.81 3.02
N PRO A 33 -13.06 1.92 2.86
CA PRO A 33 -14.40 2.05 3.43
C PRO A 33 -15.29 0.87 3.05
N LEU A 34 -16.20 0.51 3.93
CA LEU A 34 -17.11 -0.65 3.85
C LEU A 34 -16.41 -2.02 4.04
N LEU A 35 -15.07 -2.07 3.94
CA LEU A 35 -14.28 -3.29 4.16
C LEU A 35 -13.46 -3.23 5.45
N ARG A 36 -13.05 -2.03 5.87
CA ARG A 36 -12.11 -1.80 6.99
C ARG A 36 -12.58 -0.67 7.90
N SER A 37 -11.96 -0.55 9.06
CA SER A 37 -12.19 0.59 9.98
C SER A 37 -11.72 1.90 9.34
N ASN A 38 -12.21 3.03 9.86
CA ASN A 38 -11.84 4.34 9.34
C ASN A 38 -10.35 4.62 9.53
N LEU A 39 -9.66 4.91 8.43
CA LEU A 39 -8.22 5.20 8.37
C LEU A 39 -7.77 6.19 9.47
N TRP A 40 -8.38 7.36 9.53
CA TRP A 40 -7.91 8.44 10.39
C TRP A 40 -8.11 8.15 11.89
N VAL A 41 -9.16 7.42 12.22
CA VAL A 41 -9.42 6.99 13.62
C VAL A 41 -8.37 5.99 14.06
N VAL A 42 -8.07 4.99 13.24
CA VAL A 42 -7.02 3.99 13.54
C VAL A 42 -5.65 4.64 13.62
N MET A 43 -5.30 5.52 12.66
CA MET A 43 -4.01 6.25 12.69
C MET A 43 -3.85 7.10 13.94
N ALA A 44 -4.90 7.79 14.39
CA ALA A 44 -4.85 8.62 15.59
C ALA A 44 -4.57 7.77 16.84
N LEU A 45 -5.19 6.60 16.95
CA LEU A 45 -4.98 5.68 18.07
C LEU A 45 -3.57 5.06 18.04
N VAL A 46 -3.05 4.71 16.84
CA VAL A 46 -1.67 4.23 16.70
C VAL A 46 -0.68 5.34 17.08
N ALA A 47 -0.89 6.55 16.59
CA ALA A 47 -0.04 7.70 16.87
C ALA A 47 0.04 8.02 18.38
N GLU A 48 -1.09 7.88 19.08
CA GLU A 48 -1.21 8.14 20.53
C GLU A 48 -0.56 7.04 21.37
N ARG A 49 -0.62 5.77 20.93
CA ARG A 49 -0.17 4.62 21.72
C ARG A 49 1.26 4.16 21.43
N THR A 50 1.93 4.76 20.44
CA THR A 50 3.30 4.40 20.04
C THR A 50 4.24 5.58 20.21
N GLU A 51 5.55 5.31 20.37
CA GLU A 51 6.55 6.34 20.65
C GLU A 51 7.58 6.53 19.53
N ARG A 52 7.89 5.49 18.76
CA ARG A 52 8.98 5.48 17.77
C ARG A 52 8.53 5.10 16.36
N ILE A 53 7.66 4.10 16.24
CA ILE A 53 7.21 3.60 14.93
C ILE A 53 6.57 4.73 14.12
N ARG A 54 6.93 4.86 12.85
CA ARG A 54 6.30 5.82 11.94
C ARG A 54 4.91 5.33 11.58
N VAL A 55 3.94 6.22 11.53
CA VAL A 55 2.55 5.89 11.20
C VAL A 55 2.09 6.64 9.97
N GLY A 56 1.55 5.91 9.00
CA GLY A 56 1.06 6.52 7.77
C GLY A 56 -0.08 5.75 7.13
N SER A 57 -0.69 6.37 6.13
CA SER A 57 -1.68 5.70 5.30
C SER A 57 -1.00 4.83 4.24
N GLY A 58 -1.47 3.62 4.08
CA GLY A 58 -0.99 2.71 3.04
C GLY A 58 -2.12 2.12 2.18
N VAL A 59 -2.85 2.95 1.42
CA VAL A 59 -2.74 4.37 1.09
C VAL A 59 -4.08 5.10 1.27
N ALA A 60 -4.06 6.41 1.58
CA ALA A 60 -5.26 7.23 1.57
C ALA A 60 -5.77 7.41 0.14
N ILE A 61 -7.10 7.43 -0.05
CA ILE A 61 -7.72 7.43 -1.36
C ILE A 61 -8.33 8.79 -1.68
N PRO A 62 -7.82 9.53 -2.67
CA PRO A 62 -8.29 10.86 -3.05
C PRO A 62 -9.77 10.91 -3.45
N GLY A 63 -10.26 9.86 -4.13
CA GLY A 63 -11.66 9.78 -4.56
C GLY A 63 -12.67 9.74 -3.41
N LEU A 64 -12.23 9.49 -2.18
CA LEU A 64 -13.09 9.40 -1.00
C LEU A 64 -13.20 10.72 -0.24
N ARG A 65 -12.26 11.65 -0.44
CA ARG A 65 -12.16 12.91 0.33
C ARG A 65 -11.54 14.01 -0.51
N VAL A 66 -11.96 15.23 -0.28
CA VAL A 66 -11.34 16.39 -0.93
C VAL A 66 -9.93 16.66 -0.35
N ALA A 67 -9.02 17.16 -1.17
CA ALA A 67 -7.61 17.36 -0.80
C ALA A 67 -7.41 18.19 0.49
N PRO A 68 -8.10 19.30 0.73
CA PRO A 68 -7.96 20.06 1.98
C PRO A 68 -8.33 19.27 3.23
N THR A 69 -9.32 18.38 3.17
CA THR A 69 -9.68 17.55 4.35
C THR A 69 -8.66 16.46 4.60
N THR A 70 -8.03 15.92 3.57
CA THR A 70 -6.92 14.96 3.71
C THR A 70 -5.70 15.62 4.34
N ALA A 71 -5.32 16.82 3.87
CA ALA A 71 -4.22 17.60 4.48
C ALA A 71 -4.51 17.94 5.95
N ASN A 72 -5.75 18.35 6.27
CA ASN A 72 -6.15 18.64 7.64
C ASN A 72 -6.08 17.40 8.55
N ALA A 73 -6.57 16.26 8.06
CA ALA A 73 -6.58 15.02 8.86
C ALA A 73 -5.17 14.56 9.23
N ILE A 74 -4.25 14.49 8.26
CA ILE A 74 -2.87 14.06 8.54
C ILE A 74 -2.13 15.07 9.41
N ALA A 75 -2.31 16.38 9.20
CA ALA A 75 -1.72 17.42 10.02
C ALA A 75 -2.27 17.43 11.46
N THR A 76 -3.51 16.99 11.65
CA THR A 76 -4.09 16.78 12.99
C THR A 76 -3.42 15.59 13.68
N ILE A 77 -3.24 14.47 12.95
CA ILE A 77 -2.56 13.28 13.51
C ILE A 77 -1.09 13.57 13.79
N ASN A 78 -0.43 14.40 12.99
CA ASN A 78 0.96 14.81 13.23
C ASN A 78 1.15 15.50 14.59
N ARG A 79 0.11 16.11 15.16
CA ARG A 79 0.16 16.63 16.53
C ARG A 79 0.29 15.57 17.62
N LEU A 80 -0.21 14.36 17.36
CA LEU A 80 -0.07 13.22 18.28
C LEU A 80 1.30 12.55 18.13
N ALA A 81 1.87 12.58 16.94
CA ALA A 81 3.14 11.94 16.60
C ALA A 81 4.02 12.86 15.74
N PRO A 82 4.51 14.00 16.29
CA PRO A 82 5.29 14.98 15.53
C PRO A 82 6.51 14.35 14.84
N GLY A 83 6.61 14.53 13.52
CA GLY A 83 7.73 14.01 12.71
C GLY A 83 7.74 12.48 12.52
N ARG A 84 6.77 11.74 13.07
CA ARG A 84 6.62 10.29 12.85
C ARG A 84 5.51 9.94 11.86
N THR A 85 4.78 10.92 11.36
CA THR A 85 3.74 10.68 10.36
C THR A 85 4.25 10.77 8.94
N PHE A 86 3.60 10.04 8.05
CA PHE A 86 3.74 10.20 6.60
C PHE A 86 2.39 9.97 5.92
N LEU A 87 2.18 10.56 4.75
CA LEU A 87 0.96 10.43 4.00
C LEU A 87 1.18 9.60 2.73
N GLY A 88 0.84 8.32 2.77
CA GLY A 88 0.76 7.51 1.56
C GLY A 88 -0.56 7.77 0.83
N VAL A 89 -0.52 8.10 -0.44
CA VAL A 89 -1.72 8.41 -1.26
C VAL A 89 -1.71 7.55 -2.52
N GLY A 90 -2.86 7.01 -2.93
CA GLY A 90 -2.97 6.19 -4.13
C GLY A 90 -4.35 6.30 -4.78
N THR A 91 -4.46 5.96 -6.06
CA THR A 91 -5.68 6.14 -6.86
C THR A 91 -6.89 5.31 -6.41
N GLY A 92 -6.68 4.25 -5.60
CA GLY A 92 -7.72 3.44 -4.98
C GLY A 92 -8.37 2.43 -5.92
N ASN A 93 -7.78 1.25 -6.08
CA ASN A 93 -8.40 0.19 -6.87
C ASN A 93 -9.60 -0.43 -6.13
N THR A 94 -9.35 -1.24 -5.12
CA THR A 94 -10.39 -1.96 -4.37
C THR A 94 -11.37 -1.03 -3.66
N ALA A 95 -10.88 0.00 -2.96
CA ALA A 95 -11.73 0.93 -2.21
C ALA A 95 -12.75 1.66 -3.10
N MET A 96 -12.34 2.12 -4.28
CA MET A 96 -13.23 2.81 -5.21
C MET A 96 -14.23 1.82 -5.83
N ARG A 97 -13.78 0.64 -6.24
CA ARG A 97 -14.65 -0.39 -6.85
C ARG A 97 -15.70 -0.91 -5.87
N SER A 98 -15.34 -1.12 -4.60
CA SER A 98 -16.29 -1.51 -3.56
C SER A 98 -17.42 -0.50 -3.36
N MET A 99 -17.20 0.74 -3.81
CA MET A 99 -18.19 1.82 -3.79
C MET A 99 -18.83 2.06 -5.18
N GLY A 100 -18.62 1.15 -6.14
CA GLY A 100 -19.17 1.27 -7.50
C GLY A 100 -18.52 2.37 -8.34
N GLN A 101 -17.29 2.78 -8.02
CA GLN A 101 -16.55 3.83 -8.72
C GLN A 101 -15.27 3.30 -9.34
N LEU A 102 -14.75 4.02 -10.34
CA LEU A 102 -13.43 3.73 -10.91
C LEU A 102 -12.33 4.41 -10.10
N PRO A 103 -11.10 3.84 -10.10
CA PRO A 103 -9.92 4.51 -9.56
C PRO A 103 -9.73 5.91 -10.16
N MET A 104 -9.19 6.83 -9.37
CA MET A 104 -8.95 8.21 -9.81
C MET A 104 -7.96 8.23 -10.99
N ARG A 105 -8.25 9.09 -11.99
CA ARG A 105 -7.32 9.30 -13.11
C ARG A 105 -6.03 9.97 -12.63
N VAL A 106 -4.90 9.64 -13.25
CA VAL A 106 -3.58 10.14 -12.83
C VAL A 106 -3.50 11.67 -12.84
N ALA A 107 -4.17 12.35 -13.78
CA ALA A 107 -4.19 13.82 -13.84
C ALA A 107 -4.92 14.45 -12.63
N ASP A 108 -6.08 13.88 -12.26
CA ASP A 108 -6.85 14.34 -11.11
C ASP A 108 -6.10 14.02 -9.80
N TYR A 109 -5.40 12.89 -9.77
CA TYR A 109 -4.54 12.47 -8.69
C TYR A 109 -3.36 13.45 -8.50
N ALA A 110 -2.71 13.87 -9.59
CA ALA A 110 -1.64 14.87 -9.56
C ALA A 110 -2.13 16.19 -8.95
N GLU A 111 -3.29 16.68 -9.36
CA GLU A 111 -3.86 17.91 -8.82
C GLU A 111 -4.18 17.78 -7.32
N HIS A 112 -4.73 16.65 -6.91
CA HIS A 112 -4.99 16.35 -5.49
C HIS A 112 -3.70 16.41 -4.65
N LEU A 113 -2.61 15.83 -5.16
CA LEU A 113 -1.31 15.85 -4.48
C LEU A 113 -0.71 17.25 -4.41
N ARG A 114 -0.83 18.09 -5.47
CA ARG A 114 -0.35 19.47 -5.46
C ARG A 114 -1.02 20.29 -4.38
N VAL A 115 -2.36 20.15 -4.26
CA VAL A 115 -3.12 20.86 -3.22
C VAL A 115 -2.69 20.42 -1.82
N ILE A 116 -2.55 19.11 -1.59
CA ILE A 116 -2.11 18.59 -0.28
C ILE A 116 -0.70 19.11 0.04
N ARG A 117 0.24 19.00 -0.90
CA ARG A 117 1.62 19.45 -0.67
C ARG A 117 1.69 20.93 -0.32
N ALA A 118 1.01 21.79 -1.08
CA ALA A 118 0.98 23.24 -0.81
C ALA A 118 0.43 23.53 0.60
N LEU A 119 -0.66 22.87 0.97
CA LEU A 119 -1.24 23.04 2.32
C LEU A 119 -0.30 22.55 3.42
N LEU A 120 0.34 21.39 3.26
CA LEU A 120 1.28 20.87 4.27
C LEU A 120 2.57 21.70 4.36
N ASN A 121 2.94 22.42 3.29
CA ASN A 121 3.99 23.44 3.32
C ASN A 121 3.54 24.77 3.97
N GLY A 122 2.29 24.88 4.40
CA GLY A 122 1.72 26.11 4.97
C GLY A 122 1.39 27.19 3.96
N GLU A 123 1.30 26.83 2.68
CA GLU A 123 1.00 27.72 1.57
C GLU A 123 -0.52 27.93 1.41
N THR A 124 -0.88 29.03 0.75
CA THR A 124 -2.25 29.22 0.22
C THR A 124 -2.24 28.78 -1.25
N VAL A 125 -3.21 27.94 -1.64
CA VAL A 125 -3.30 27.36 -2.99
C VAL A 125 -4.68 27.56 -3.57
N GLU A 126 -4.76 27.83 -4.88
CA GLU A 126 -6.02 27.87 -5.62
C GLU A 126 -6.61 26.45 -5.66
N TYR A 127 -7.82 26.29 -5.13
CA TYR A 127 -8.52 25.01 -5.08
C TYR A 127 -9.88 25.12 -5.80
N THR A 128 -10.11 24.20 -6.75
CA THR A 128 -11.34 24.14 -7.51
C THR A 128 -12.23 22.99 -7.01
N ALA A 129 -13.42 23.32 -6.54
CA ALA A 129 -14.44 22.36 -6.17
C ALA A 129 -15.83 22.85 -6.60
N ASN A 130 -16.67 21.95 -7.10
CA ASN A 130 -18.04 22.26 -7.53
C ASN A 130 -18.11 23.45 -8.52
N GLY A 131 -17.15 23.54 -9.43
CA GLY A 131 -17.08 24.61 -10.45
C GLY A 131 -16.71 26.00 -9.91
N ARG A 132 -16.20 26.08 -8.67
CA ARG A 132 -15.71 27.33 -8.07
C ARG A 132 -14.25 27.19 -7.67
N THR A 133 -13.44 28.20 -7.98
CA THR A 133 -12.05 28.28 -7.59
C THR A 133 -11.89 29.31 -6.48
N HIS A 134 -11.22 28.93 -5.40
CA HIS A 134 -10.93 29.80 -4.26
C HIS A 134 -9.54 29.52 -3.71
N PRO A 135 -8.83 30.54 -3.21
CA PRO A 135 -7.63 30.34 -2.43
C PRO A 135 -7.98 29.64 -1.09
N VAL A 136 -7.32 28.55 -0.78
CA VAL A 136 -7.47 27.80 0.49
C VAL A 136 -6.11 27.64 1.17
N GLY A 137 -6.10 27.73 2.50
CA GLY A 137 -4.90 27.58 3.33
C GLY A 137 -5.29 27.33 4.79
N PHE A 138 -4.39 26.79 5.60
CA PHE A 138 -4.61 26.66 7.04
C PHE A 138 -4.74 28.01 7.70
N GLN A 139 -5.80 28.19 8.47
CA GLN A 139 -6.10 29.41 9.22
C GLN A 139 -5.83 29.22 10.71
N ASN A 140 -5.67 30.35 11.43
CA ASN A 140 -5.46 30.36 12.90
C ASN A 140 -4.31 29.42 13.34
N ARG A 141 -3.21 29.42 12.60
CA ARG A 141 -2.04 28.55 12.86
C ARG A 141 -1.47 28.75 14.26
N GLU A 142 -1.58 29.98 14.80
CA GLU A 142 -1.17 30.35 16.15
C GLU A 142 -1.92 29.60 17.26
N LEU A 143 -3.10 29.04 16.94
CA LEU A 143 -3.89 28.22 17.87
C LEU A 143 -3.52 26.74 17.89
N ASN A 144 -2.58 26.34 17.02
CA ASN A 144 -2.02 24.98 16.97
C ASN A 144 -3.06 23.85 16.85
N TYR A 145 -4.12 24.04 16.04
CA TYR A 145 -5.08 22.96 15.75
C TYR A 145 -4.48 21.81 14.94
N VAL A 146 -3.46 22.09 14.15
CA VAL A 146 -2.73 21.14 13.31
C VAL A 146 -1.22 21.32 13.49
N ASP A 147 -0.43 20.31 13.14
CA ASP A 147 1.03 20.41 13.09
C ASP A 147 1.51 20.23 11.64
N ILE A 148 2.01 21.31 11.08
CA ILE A 148 2.72 21.36 9.78
C ILE A 148 4.11 21.95 9.92
N GLU A 149 4.59 22.17 11.14
CA GLU A 149 5.96 22.60 11.41
C GLU A 149 6.94 21.42 11.33
N HIS A 150 6.50 20.22 11.78
CA HIS A 150 7.22 18.99 11.54
C HIS A 150 6.81 18.43 10.16
N PRO A 151 7.77 18.20 9.26
CA PRO A 151 7.50 17.73 7.91
C PRO A 151 6.68 16.42 7.87
N ILE A 152 5.72 16.36 6.97
CA ILE A 152 4.91 15.18 6.70
C ILE A 152 5.24 14.69 5.29
N PRO A 153 6.10 13.67 5.12
CA PRO A 153 6.45 13.14 3.80
C PRO A 153 5.21 12.60 3.08
N ILE A 154 5.12 12.88 1.78
CA ILE A 154 4.07 12.36 0.90
C ILE A 154 4.64 11.21 0.08
N HIS A 155 4.16 9.99 0.33
CA HIS A 155 4.51 8.80 -0.44
C HIS A 155 3.43 8.53 -1.48
N VAL A 156 3.81 8.54 -2.76
CA VAL A 156 2.88 8.36 -3.87
C VAL A 156 2.74 6.88 -4.20
N GLY A 157 1.52 6.36 -4.11
CA GLY A 157 1.18 5.00 -4.51
C GLY A 157 1.13 4.86 -6.03
N GLY A 158 1.97 3.98 -6.60
CA GLY A 158 2.03 3.80 -8.04
C GLY A 158 2.57 2.45 -8.50
N PHE A 159 1.76 1.73 -9.32
CA PHE A 159 2.17 0.47 -9.97
C PHE A 159 2.55 0.66 -11.45
N GLY A 160 2.14 1.75 -12.08
CA GLY A 160 2.42 1.99 -13.48
C GLY A 160 3.36 3.17 -13.70
N PRO A 161 3.99 3.26 -14.90
CA PRO A 161 5.04 4.24 -15.17
C PRO A 161 4.60 5.71 -15.03
N LYS A 162 3.31 6.02 -15.22
CA LYS A 162 2.79 7.39 -15.03
C LYS A 162 2.67 7.77 -13.56
N SER A 163 2.19 6.87 -12.72
CA SER A 163 2.08 7.12 -11.27
C SER A 163 3.44 7.05 -10.57
N GLN A 164 4.35 6.22 -11.06
CA GLN A 164 5.74 6.20 -10.60
C GLN A 164 6.47 7.51 -10.96
N ALA A 165 6.28 8.04 -12.18
CA ALA A 165 6.81 9.36 -12.54
C ALA A 165 6.21 10.47 -11.67
N LEU A 166 4.90 10.38 -11.35
CA LEU A 166 4.27 11.34 -10.45
C LEU A 166 4.87 11.31 -9.04
N ALA A 167 5.35 10.15 -8.56
CA ALA A 167 6.11 10.08 -7.32
C ALA A 167 7.38 10.91 -7.35
N GLY A 168 8.13 10.87 -8.44
CA GLY A 168 9.29 11.74 -8.65
C GLY A 168 8.92 13.22 -8.77
N GLU A 169 7.82 13.54 -9.46
CA GLU A 169 7.35 14.92 -9.64
C GLU A 169 6.88 15.55 -8.32
N LEU A 170 6.09 14.84 -7.53
CA LEU A 170 5.34 15.41 -6.39
C LEU A 170 5.54 14.67 -5.06
N GLY A 171 6.16 13.49 -5.03
CA GLY A 171 6.33 12.69 -3.82
C GLY A 171 7.64 12.91 -3.10
N ASP A 172 7.72 12.49 -1.86
CA ASP A 172 8.94 12.31 -1.07
C ASP A 172 9.27 10.81 -0.96
N GLY A 173 8.43 9.97 -1.53
CA GLY A 173 8.62 8.54 -1.66
C GLY A 173 7.64 7.90 -2.63
N LEU A 174 7.94 6.64 -2.97
CA LEU A 174 7.11 5.75 -3.76
C LEU A 174 6.60 4.62 -2.87
N ILE A 175 5.31 4.33 -2.93
CA ILE A 175 4.73 3.06 -2.48
C ILE A 175 4.37 2.24 -3.72
N THR A 176 5.09 1.16 -3.96
CA THR A 176 4.83 0.26 -5.08
C THR A 176 4.41 -1.12 -4.59
N GLY A 177 4.33 -2.10 -5.46
CA GLY A 177 4.01 -3.49 -5.13
C GLY A 177 4.79 -4.45 -6.02
N ILE A 178 5.23 -5.54 -5.47
CA ILE A 178 5.92 -6.61 -6.19
C ILE A 178 4.96 -7.81 -6.29
N PRO A 179 4.72 -8.37 -7.49
CA PRO A 179 5.29 -8.01 -8.80
C PRO A 179 4.53 -6.91 -9.56
N ARG A 180 3.39 -6.42 -9.05
CA ARG A 180 2.46 -5.53 -9.79
C ARG A 180 3.07 -4.22 -10.27
N GLY A 181 4.05 -3.70 -9.57
CA GLY A 181 4.75 -2.45 -9.89
C GLY A 181 5.92 -2.60 -10.85
N GLY A 182 6.19 -3.81 -11.33
CA GLY A 182 7.38 -4.15 -12.09
C GLY A 182 8.62 -4.31 -11.20
N SER A 183 9.81 -4.30 -11.80
CA SER A 183 11.07 -4.32 -11.06
C SER A 183 11.33 -2.99 -10.34
N ILE A 184 12.06 -3.02 -9.23
CA ILE A 184 12.44 -1.81 -8.50
C ILE A 184 13.29 -0.87 -9.38
N PRO A 185 14.30 -1.34 -10.14
CA PRO A 185 15.06 -0.48 -11.04
C PRO A 185 14.21 0.23 -12.10
N ASP A 186 13.21 -0.46 -12.69
CA ASP A 186 12.30 0.15 -13.66
C ASP A 186 11.41 1.22 -13.01
N ALA A 187 10.91 0.94 -11.81
CA ALA A 187 10.12 1.89 -11.05
C ALA A 187 10.93 3.15 -10.71
N LEU A 188 12.17 2.99 -10.25
CA LEU A 188 13.07 4.10 -9.96
C LEU A 188 13.46 4.90 -11.22
N THR A 189 13.62 4.24 -12.36
CA THR A 189 13.81 4.92 -13.66
C THR A 189 12.62 5.85 -14.00
N ASN A 190 11.40 5.38 -13.75
CA ASN A 190 10.22 6.21 -13.93
C ASN A 190 10.14 7.36 -12.93
N VAL A 191 10.50 7.12 -11.66
CA VAL A 191 10.59 8.17 -10.62
C VAL A 191 11.60 9.25 -11.04
N GLN A 192 12.80 8.86 -11.45
CA GLN A 192 13.83 9.78 -11.91
C GLN A 192 13.35 10.65 -13.08
N ARG A 193 12.68 10.05 -14.06
CA ARG A 193 12.09 10.80 -15.18
C ARG A 193 11.10 11.88 -14.71
N GLY A 194 10.28 11.58 -13.70
CA GLY A 194 9.34 12.54 -13.13
C GLY A 194 10.03 13.67 -12.36
N ALA A 195 11.07 13.33 -11.60
CA ALA A 195 11.88 14.30 -10.86
C ALA A 195 12.62 15.25 -11.80
N ASP A 196 13.25 14.71 -12.86
CA ASP A 196 13.95 15.50 -13.89
C ASP A 196 13.00 16.48 -14.57
N ALA A 197 11.80 16.03 -14.94
CA ALA A 197 10.79 16.89 -15.56
C ALA A 197 10.32 18.05 -14.66
N ALA A 198 10.36 17.84 -13.34
CA ALA A 198 9.99 18.83 -12.34
C ALA A 198 11.21 19.63 -11.78
N ASN A 199 12.43 19.35 -12.24
CA ASN A 199 13.68 19.88 -11.70
C ASN A 199 13.81 19.68 -10.19
N ARG A 200 13.44 18.46 -9.69
CA ARG A 200 13.53 18.11 -8.28
C ARG A 200 14.71 17.19 -8.01
N SER A 201 15.35 17.37 -6.86
CA SER A 201 16.23 16.35 -6.28
C SER A 201 15.40 15.22 -5.66
N LEU A 202 15.95 14.01 -5.67
CA LEU A 202 15.45 12.84 -4.97
C LEU A 202 16.23 12.56 -3.67
N ASP A 203 16.91 13.57 -3.12
CA ASP A 203 17.57 13.43 -1.82
C ASP A 203 16.55 13.04 -0.76
N ASN A 204 16.85 11.98 -0.01
CA ASN A 204 15.96 11.37 0.98
C ASN A 204 14.64 10.79 0.42
N PHE A 205 14.57 10.53 -0.88
CA PHE A 205 13.41 9.85 -1.47
C PHE A 205 13.36 8.39 -0.99
N GLU A 206 12.21 7.95 -0.50
CA GLU A 206 12.04 6.63 0.10
C GLU A 206 11.18 5.72 -0.80
N THR A 207 11.71 4.55 -1.16
CA THR A 207 11.00 3.55 -1.98
C THR A 207 10.56 2.39 -1.11
N THR A 208 9.26 2.23 -0.96
CA THR A 208 8.67 1.11 -0.20
C THR A 208 7.79 0.25 -1.08
N ALA A 209 7.70 -1.05 -0.77
CA ALA A 209 6.88 -1.98 -1.52
C ALA A 209 5.93 -2.78 -0.62
N LEU A 210 4.69 -2.95 -1.11
CA LEU A 210 3.81 -4.00 -0.63
C LEU A 210 4.22 -5.31 -1.30
N VAL A 211 4.56 -6.30 -0.50
CA VAL A 211 4.96 -7.64 -0.94
C VAL A 211 4.05 -8.70 -0.35
N ASN A 212 4.00 -9.86 -0.95
CA ASN A 212 3.53 -11.06 -0.27
C ASN A 212 4.74 -11.73 0.38
N MET A 213 4.59 -12.20 1.61
CA MET A 213 5.68 -12.78 2.41
C MET A 213 5.26 -14.15 2.91
N LEU A 214 6.15 -15.13 2.81
CA LEU A 214 5.91 -16.48 3.31
C LEU A 214 7.20 -17.10 3.88
N LEU A 215 7.22 -17.25 5.19
CA LEU A 215 8.26 -18.03 5.88
C LEU A 215 7.90 -19.52 5.87
N LEU A 216 8.72 -20.34 5.25
CA LEU A 216 8.54 -21.80 5.22
C LEU A 216 9.11 -22.45 6.48
N ASP A 217 8.42 -23.49 6.96
CA ASP A 217 8.96 -24.39 7.94
C ASP A 217 10.00 -25.37 7.32
N SER A 218 10.87 -25.95 8.14
CA SER A 218 11.87 -26.88 7.64
C SER A 218 11.22 -28.09 6.95
N GLY A 219 11.55 -28.28 5.67
CA GLY A 219 11.00 -29.35 4.84
C GLY A 219 9.57 -29.12 4.34
N GLU A 220 9.00 -27.95 4.56
CA GLU A 220 7.66 -27.63 4.08
C GLU A 220 7.65 -27.36 2.57
N THR A 221 6.53 -27.73 1.93
CA THR A 221 6.32 -27.54 0.49
C THR A 221 5.28 -26.44 0.22
N LEU A 222 5.37 -25.79 -0.93
CA LEU A 222 4.43 -24.74 -1.35
C LEU A 222 3.00 -25.23 -1.61
N THR A 223 2.74 -26.52 -1.46
CA THR A 223 1.41 -27.15 -1.60
C THR A 223 0.77 -27.52 -0.27
N SER A 224 1.42 -27.21 0.86
CA SER A 224 0.84 -27.48 2.18
C SER A 224 -0.40 -26.60 2.42
N SER A 225 -1.35 -27.10 3.22
CA SER A 225 -2.55 -26.33 3.56
C SER A 225 -2.22 -25.03 4.27
N ARG A 226 -1.22 -25.05 5.17
CA ARG A 226 -0.76 -23.83 5.86
C ARG A 226 -0.30 -22.76 4.87
N VAL A 227 0.51 -23.13 3.88
CA VAL A 227 1.00 -22.21 2.86
C VAL A 227 -0.17 -21.60 2.07
N LEU A 228 -1.15 -22.41 1.65
CA LEU A 228 -2.32 -21.91 0.94
C LEU A 228 -3.17 -20.98 1.80
N GLU A 229 -3.32 -21.28 3.08
CA GLU A 229 -4.07 -20.44 4.03
C GLU A 229 -3.37 -19.10 4.26
N GLU A 230 -2.04 -19.10 4.43
CA GLU A 230 -1.25 -17.91 4.77
C GLU A 230 -1.08 -16.96 3.58
N VAL A 231 -0.74 -17.46 2.40
CA VAL A 231 -0.35 -16.62 1.26
C VAL A 231 -1.34 -16.63 0.09
N GLY A 232 -2.24 -17.60 0.04
CA GLY A 232 -3.11 -17.81 -1.13
C GLY A 232 -3.98 -16.59 -1.48
N SER A 233 -4.62 -15.98 -0.47
CA SER A 233 -5.44 -14.79 -0.69
C SER A 233 -4.62 -13.62 -1.25
N SER A 234 -3.44 -13.36 -0.69
CA SER A 234 -2.58 -12.26 -1.12
C SER A 234 -1.96 -12.48 -2.51
N VAL A 235 -1.68 -13.73 -2.86
CA VAL A 235 -1.26 -14.11 -4.22
C VAL A 235 -2.38 -13.86 -5.22
N MET A 236 -3.61 -14.30 -4.91
CA MET A 236 -4.76 -14.10 -5.81
C MET A 236 -5.13 -12.63 -6.01
N VAL A 237 -4.84 -11.74 -5.07
CA VAL A 237 -5.04 -10.30 -5.29
C VAL A 237 -4.26 -9.75 -6.49
N ASN A 238 -3.10 -10.32 -6.81
CA ASN A 238 -2.35 -9.94 -8.02
C ASN A 238 -3.10 -10.38 -9.28
N VAL A 239 -3.69 -11.57 -9.26
CA VAL A 239 -4.49 -12.10 -10.38
C VAL A 239 -5.78 -11.30 -10.56
N HIS A 240 -6.48 -10.95 -9.46
CA HIS A 240 -7.66 -10.08 -9.48
C HIS A 240 -7.36 -8.72 -10.12
N TYR A 241 -6.26 -8.09 -9.73
CA TYR A 241 -5.85 -6.81 -10.32
C TYR A 241 -5.62 -6.89 -11.82
N LEU A 242 -4.96 -7.96 -12.30
CA LEU A 242 -4.73 -8.16 -13.74
C LEU A 242 -6.03 -8.43 -14.49
N TYR A 243 -6.95 -9.19 -13.89
CA TYR A 243 -8.26 -9.45 -14.49
C TYR A 243 -9.09 -8.18 -14.62
N ASP A 244 -9.11 -7.31 -13.59
CA ASP A 244 -9.77 -6.01 -13.66
C ASP A 244 -9.19 -5.15 -14.80
N ARG A 245 -7.86 -5.12 -14.93
CA ARG A 245 -7.16 -4.39 -16.01
C ARG A 245 -7.47 -4.96 -17.38
N PHE A 246 -7.56 -6.28 -17.51
CA PHE A 246 -7.98 -6.94 -18.73
C PHE A 246 -9.40 -6.54 -19.15
N LEU A 247 -10.35 -6.54 -18.23
CA LEU A 247 -11.73 -6.14 -18.50
C LEU A 247 -11.87 -4.66 -18.88
N GLU A 248 -11.09 -3.76 -18.26
CA GLU A 248 -11.23 -2.32 -18.45
C GLU A 248 -10.55 -1.78 -19.70
N VAL A 249 -9.35 -2.26 -19.99
CA VAL A 249 -8.50 -1.68 -21.05
C VAL A 249 -7.95 -2.74 -22.02
N GLY A 250 -8.37 -3.99 -21.91
CA GLY A 250 -7.83 -5.09 -22.73
C GLY A 250 -6.34 -5.33 -22.46
N ALA A 251 -5.86 -5.08 -21.24
CA ALA A 251 -4.45 -5.27 -20.93
C ALA A 251 -4.07 -6.75 -21.07
N GLU A 252 -2.94 -7.02 -21.73
CA GLU A 252 -2.38 -8.37 -21.79
C GLU A 252 -1.97 -8.84 -20.37
N PRO A 253 -2.08 -10.13 -20.09
CA PRO A 253 -1.66 -10.69 -18.81
C PRO A 253 -0.16 -10.52 -18.60
N ALA A 254 0.26 -10.30 -17.37
CA ALA A 254 1.68 -10.36 -17.02
C ALA A 254 2.19 -11.81 -17.08
N GLY A 255 3.46 -12.02 -17.42
CA GLY A 255 4.04 -13.36 -17.60
C GLY A 255 3.85 -14.30 -16.41
N PHE A 256 3.82 -13.77 -15.20
CA PHE A 256 3.66 -14.57 -13.98
C PHE A 256 2.28 -15.26 -13.82
N VAL A 257 1.26 -14.88 -14.58
CA VAL A 257 -0.05 -15.54 -14.59
C VAL A 257 -0.31 -16.36 -15.86
N GLU A 258 0.63 -16.40 -16.80
CA GLU A 258 0.43 -17.01 -18.13
C GLU A 258 -0.07 -18.46 -18.03
N SER A 259 0.46 -19.24 -17.09
CA SER A 259 0.11 -20.65 -16.91
C SER A 259 -1.34 -20.89 -16.44
N ILE A 260 -1.97 -19.91 -15.81
CA ILE A 260 -3.34 -20.04 -15.27
C ILE A 260 -4.34 -19.15 -15.98
N TRP A 261 -3.89 -18.22 -16.85
CA TRP A 261 -4.70 -17.09 -17.29
C TRP A 261 -5.96 -17.47 -18.05
N GLU A 262 -5.86 -18.33 -19.04
CA GLU A 262 -7.02 -18.74 -19.86
C GLU A 262 -8.09 -19.44 -19.01
N GLU A 263 -7.66 -20.36 -18.14
CA GLU A 263 -8.57 -21.08 -17.25
C GLU A 263 -9.19 -20.13 -16.22
N TYR A 264 -8.40 -19.20 -15.66
CA TYR A 264 -8.88 -18.21 -14.73
C TYR A 264 -9.91 -17.26 -15.34
N VAL A 265 -9.66 -16.77 -16.56
CA VAL A 265 -10.61 -15.89 -17.27
C VAL A 265 -11.92 -16.63 -17.54
N ALA A 266 -11.87 -17.89 -17.96
CA ALA A 266 -13.06 -18.70 -18.20
C ALA A 266 -13.87 -18.90 -16.90
N PHE A 267 -13.18 -19.27 -15.80
CA PHE A 267 -13.77 -19.42 -14.48
C PHE A 267 -14.45 -18.13 -14.00
N ARG A 268 -13.78 -16.98 -14.15
CA ARG A 268 -14.34 -15.69 -13.72
C ARG A 268 -15.56 -15.28 -14.53
N ARG A 269 -15.55 -15.48 -15.83
CA ARG A 269 -16.70 -15.18 -16.69
C ARG A 269 -17.94 -15.98 -16.31
N GLU A 270 -17.79 -17.24 -15.98
CA GLU A 270 -18.88 -18.10 -15.53
C GLU A 270 -19.41 -17.66 -14.14
N ARG A 271 -18.49 -17.41 -13.20
CA ARG A 271 -18.80 -17.04 -11.84
C ARG A 271 -19.45 -15.66 -11.75
N ASP A 272 -18.87 -14.67 -12.42
CA ASP A 272 -19.28 -13.27 -12.30
C ASP A 272 -20.59 -12.97 -13.02
N ALA A 273 -21.01 -13.82 -13.95
CA ALA A 273 -22.32 -13.70 -14.59
C ALA A 273 -23.50 -13.68 -13.59
N ASN A 274 -23.31 -14.20 -12.36
CA ASN A 274 -24.33 -14.34 -11.33
C ASN A 274 -23.99 -13.66 -9.99
N ARG A 275 -22.90 -12.86 -9.93
CA ARG A 275 -22.43 -12.20 -8.69
C ARG A 275 -22.39 -10.68 -8.81
N SER A 276 -22.56 -9.99 -7.69
CA SER A 276 -22.35 -8.54 -7.62
C SER A 276 -20.86 -8.18 -7.52
N VAL A 277 -20.50 -6.95 -7.88
CA VAL A 277 -19.10 -6.45 -7.78
C VAL A 277 -18.57 -6.55 -6.34
N SER A 278 -19.44 -6.39 -5.32
CA SER A 278 -19.05 -6.56 -3.92
C SER A 278 -18.68 -7.98 -3.55
N ASP A 279 -19.31 -8.98 -4.17
CA ASP A 279 -19.02 -10.39 -3.89
C ASP A 279 -17.67 -10.84 -4.45
N VAL A 280 -17.21 -10.17 -5.51
CA VAL A 280 -15.94 -10.47 -6.17
C VAL A 280 -14.72 -10.05 -5.32
N HIS A 281 -14.88 -8.99 -4.53
CA HIS A 281 -13.79 -8.44 -3.69
C HIS A 281 -13.96 -8.78 -2.20
N SER A 282 -14.93 -9.57 -1.81
CA SER A 282 -15.23 -9.88 -0.41
C SER A 282 -14.08 -10.60 0.33
N SER A 283 -13.30 -11.42 -0.40
CA SER A 283 -12.16 -12.16 0.14
C SER A 283 -10.83 -11.39 0.13
N HIS A 284 -10.81 -10.17 -0.42
CA HIS A 284 -9.59 -9.37 -0.65
C HIS A 284 -8.74 -9.19 0.60
N TYR A 285 -7.54 -9.79 0.64
CA TYR A 285 -6.65 -9.89 1.81
C TYR A 285 -7.34 -10.41 3.09
N GLY A 286 -8.44 -11.10 2.98
CA GLY A 286 -9.15 -11.66 4.11
C GLY A 286 -8.92 -13.16 4.23
N HIS A 287 -9.39 -13.91 3.25
CA HIS A 287 -9.26 -15.37 3.17
C HIS A 287 -9.18 -15.81 1.71
N LEU A 288 -8.60 -16.98 1.47
CA LEU A 288 -8.59 -17.58 0.14
C LEU A 288 -9.98 -18.13 -0.18
N ASP A 289 -10.57 -17.71 -1.32
CA ASP A 289 -11.79 -18.29 -1.83
C ASP A 289 -11.53 -19.77 -2.19
N PRO A 290 -12.28 -20.74 -1.64
CA PRO A 290 -12.06 -22.16 -1.94
C PRO A 290 -12.14 -22.51 -3.42
N GLU A 291 -12.93 -21.78 -4.22
CA GLU A 291 -13.05 -22.00 -5.66
C GLU A 291 -11.80 -21.50 -6.41
N GLU A 292 -11.06 -20.55 -5.84
CA GLU A 292 -9.83 -19.98 -6.40
C GLU A 292 -8.56 -20.73 -5.94
N ALA A 293 -8.64 -21.55 -4.90
CA ALA A 293 -7.50 -22.27 -4.35
C ALA A 293 -6.69 -23.08 -5.39
N ARG A 294 -7.37 -23.62 -6.40
CA ARG A 294 -6.74 -24.41 -7.48
C ARG A 294 -5.80 -23.56 -8.39
N PHE A 295 -5.95 -22.24 -8.39
CA PHE A 295 -5.09 -21.33 -9.16
C PHE A 295 -3.85 -20.90 -8.39
N VAL A 296 -3.78 -21.16 -7.08
CA VAL A 296 -2.62 -20.86 -6.25
C VAL A 296 -1.58 -21.97 -6.43
N THR A 297 -0.85 -21.92 -7.54
CA THR A 297 0.19 -22.90 -7.85
C THR A 297 1.53 -22.55 -7.19
N PRO A 298 2.44 -23.52 -6.98
CA PRO A 298 3.78 -23.24 -6.49
C PRO A 298 4.56 -22.23 -7.35
N GLU A 299 4.36 -22.26 -8.67
CA GLU A 299 4.95 -21.32 -9.62
C GLU A 299 4.42 -19.91 -9.37
N LEU A 300 3.11 -19.73 -9.26
CA LEU A 300 2.49 -18.45 -8.98
C LEU A 300 2.91 -17.88 -7.62
N ILE A 301 3.05 -18.72 -6.59
CA ILE A 301 3.55 -18.30 -5.28
C ILE A 301 4.98 -17.74 -5.41
N ARG A 302 5.89 -18.43 -6.12
CA ARG A 302 7.28 -17.97 -6.30
C ARG A 302 7.37 -16.66 -7.08
N GLU A 303 6.50 -16.44 -8.03
CA GLU A 303 6.46 -15.21 -8.82
C GLU A 303 5.82 -14.03 -8.07
N CYS A 304 4.92 -14.31 -7.13
CA CYS A 304 4.15 -13.29 -6.42
C CYS A 304 4.59 -13.03 -5.00
N ALA A 305 5.46 -13.85 -4.42
CA ALA A 305 5.84 -13.74 -3.01
C ALA A 305 7.36 -13.85 -2.81
N ILE A 306 7.85 -13.15 -1.80
CA ILE A 306 9.15 -13.41 -1.18
C ILE A 306 8.93 -14.65 -0.31
N VAL A 307 9.54 -15.77 -0.68
CA VAL A 307 9.23 -17.08 -0.09
C VAL A 307 10.49 -17.88 0.17
N GLY A 308 10.56 -18.53 1.32
CA GLY A 308 11.66 -19.40 1.69
C GLY A 308 11.82 -19.57 3.19
N GLN A 309 12.90 -20.22 3.60
CA GLN A 309 13.34 -20.21 4.99
C GLN A 309 13.97 -18.84 5.34
N PRO A 310 14.20 -18.52 6.62
CA PRO A 310 14.70 -17.21 7.02
C PRO A 310 15.91 -16.72 6.24
N GLY A 311 16.90 -17.59 5.99
CA GLY A 311 18.10 -17.27 5.19
C GLY A 311 17.77 -16.89 3.74
N ASP A 312 16.83 -17.60 3.11
CA ASP A 312 16.40 -17.33 1.73
C ASP A 312 15.67 -15.98 1.65
N ILE A 313 14.87 -15.66 2.66
CA ILE A 313 14.16 -14.37 2.77
C ILE A 313 15.17 -13.23 2.90
N ILE A 314 16.15 -13.35 3.79
CA ILE A 314 17.20 -12.35 4.02
C ILE A 314 17.98 -12.09 2.73
N GLU A 315 18.33 -13.14 1.98
CA GLU A 315 19.03 -13.01 0.70
C GLU A 315 18.18 -12.23 -0.33
N GLN A 316 16.91 -12.60 -0.48
CA GLN A 316 15.97 -11.91 -1.40
C GLN A 316 15.78 -10.43 -1.01
N LEU A 317 15.62 -10.13 0.29
CA LEU A 317 15.47 -8.75 0.78
C LEU A 317 16.75 -7.93 0.58
N THR A 318 17.92 -8.54 0.81
CA THR A 318 19.22 -7.90 0.58
C THR A 318 19.41 -7.55 -0.91
N GLU A 319 18.94 -8.41 -1.81
CA GLU A 319 19.01 -8.15 -3.25
C GLU A 319 18.08 -7.01 -3.66
N LEU A 320 16.85 -6.96 -3.11
CA LEU A 320 15.93 -5.86 -3.34
C LEU A 320 16.46 -4.52 -2.79
N GLU A 321 17.14 -4.54 -1.65
CA GLU A 321 17.81 -3.36 -1.09
C GLU A 321 18.90 -2.82 -2.02
N LYS A 322 19.74 -3.68 -2.58
CA LYS A 322 20.75 -3.30 -3.58
C LYS A 322 20.14 -2.69 -4.83
N GLN A 323 18.91 -3.08 -5.18
CA GLN A 323 18.15 -2.53 -6.28
C GLN A 323 17.50 -1.17 -5.96
N GLY A 324 17.60 -0.68 -4.72
CA GLY A 324 17.09 0.61 -4.28
C GLY A 324 15.75 0.57 -3.53
N LEU A 325 15.38 -0.59 -2.99
CA LEU A 325 14.22 -0.70 -2.10
C LEU A 325 14.61 -0.36 -0.65
N ASP A 326 13.96 0.62 -0.06
CA ASP A 326 14.22 1.09 1.31
C ASP A 326 13.40 0.34 2.35
N GLY A 327 12.22 -0.14 1.98
CA GLY A 327 11.36 -0.83 2.94
C GLY A 327 10.28 -1.70 2.31
N ILE A 328 9.83 -2.68 3.09
CA ILE A 328 8.72 -3.57 2.73
C ILE A 328 7.60 -3.48 3.75
N ASN A 329 6.40 -3.74 3.26
CA ASN A 329 5.24 -4.04 4.07
C ASN A 329 4.53 -5.28 3.50
N PHE A 330 3.97 -6.12 4.35
CA PHE A 330 3.19 -7.28 3.93
C PHE A 330 1.93 -7.43 4.78
N ILE A 331 0.97 -8.22 4.30
CA ILE A 331 -0.35 -8.33 4.89
C ILE A 331 -0.63 -9.80 5.19
N PRO A 332 -0.38 -10.26 6.42
CA PRO A 332 -0.78 -11.59 6.85
C PRO A 332 -2.31 -11.72 6.97
N PRO A 333 -2.86 -12.95 6.98
CA PRO A 333 -4.24 -13.20 7.36
C PRO A 333 -4.59 -12.55 8.72
N VAL A 334 -5.78 -11.96 8.80
CA VAL A 334 -6.16 -11.06 9.93
C VAL A 334 -6.08 -11.75 11.30
N ASP A 335 -6.44 -13.02 11.36
CA ASP A 335 -6.42 -13.84 12.59
C ASP A 335 -5.06 -14.41 12.95
N GLN A 336 -4.07 -14.30 12.06
CA GLN A 336 -2.70 -14.79 12.26
C GLN A 336 -1.66 -13.66 12.31
N GLN A 337 -2.06 -12.40 12.17
CA GLN A 337 -1.15 -11.24 12.05
C GLN A 337 -0.11 -11.18 13.17
N TYR A 338 -0.54 -11.36 14.41
CA TYR A 338 0.35 -11.30 15.56
C TYR A 338 1.46 -12.35 15.49
N GLU A 339 1.09 -13.60 15.26
CA GLU A 339 2.03 -14.73 15.20
C GLU A 339 3.03 -14.57 14.05
N ILE A 340 2.53 -14.22 12.86
CA ILE A 340 3.35 -14.06 11.67
C ILE A 340 4.32 -12.88 11.81
N TYR A 341 3.86 -11.73 12.29
CA TYR A 341 4.75 -10.57 12.52
C TYR A 341 5.77 -10.84 13.64
N SER A 342 5.37 -11.52 14.71
CA SER A 342 6.29 -11.91 15.79
C SER A 342 7.38 -12.87 15.28
N ARG A 343 6.98 -13.89 14.52
CA ARG A 343 7.88 -14.86 13.91
C ARG A 343 8.84 -14.19 12.93
N PHE A 344 8.32 -13.34 12.04
CA PHE A 344 9.14 -12.61 11.09
C PHE A 344 10.16 -11.70 11.78
N ALA A 345 9.79 -11.06 12.86
CA ALA A 345 10.72 -10.23 13.64
C ALA A 345 11.88 -11.06 14.20
N SER A 346 11.59 -12.17 14.88
CA SER A 346 12.61 -13.01 15.50
C SER A 346 13.48 -13.78 14.51
N GLU A 347 12.92 -14.20 13.37
CA GLU A 347 13.63 -15.05 12.41
C GLU A 347 14.31 -14.25 11.28
N VAL A 348 13.86 -13.01 11.00
CA VAL A 348 14.37 -12.19 9.90
C VAL A 348 14.91 -10.85 10.39
N ILE A 349 14.08 -10.00 11.06
CA ILE A 349 14.50 -8.63 11.44
C ILE A 349 15.74 -8.67 12.36
N GLU A 350 15.75 -9.53 13.38
CA GLU A 350 16.86 -9.66 14.31
C GLU A 350 18.16 -10.19 13.65
N GLN A 351 18.09 -10.72 12.43
CA GLN A 351 19.23 -11.27 11.70
C GLN A 351 19.77 -10.31 10.62
N MET A 352 19.06 -9.21 10.33
CA MET A 352 19.46 -8.18 9.37
C MET A 352 20.02 -6.94 10.07
#